data_1cbe74732534fdf6df943ea02c195539
#
_entry.id   1cbe74732534fdf6df943ea02c195539
#
_cell.length_a   1.000
_cell.length_b   1.000
_cell.length_c   1.000
_cell.angle_alpha   90.00
_cell.angle_beta   90.00
_cell.angle_gamma   90.00
#
_symmetry.space_group_name_H-M   'P 1'
#
loop_
_entity.id
_entity.type
_entity.pdbx_description
1 polymer ?
#
loop_
_entity_poly.entity_id
_entity_poly.type
_entity_poly.pdbx_seq_one_letter_code
_entity_poly.pdbx_strand_id
1 'polypeptide(L)'
;MSNEKHFTRRRFLQFTGLGLTAGAAGAPVVAAAQDKDAVGSTPPAIAKLLREASLPQPKGARVVVVGGGWSGLTIAKYLKRYNPAFDVLLIDKQPAFVSFPLSNSWLADQVHLDFLSHSFFDAADNHKYHFLQATVLGVDRTSRKVYTDVGYIAYEYMVLAPGIDYDYGRIGVDDPEQQELLFQHYPGGFVSTSELLTIKHKIQSFKGGTFLLNVPNGDYRCTAAPYERACMVAALFKKRRVRAKVLLLDMNTGIKIKKDGFHRAFDELYKDYIEYLPSSEISGVDLDGKAITTEFDEYPFDDAIIYPPIRASRLIEEAGIVNPKSPQMAANTDPFRYHVVGDEHVYVTGDSRGQPFSKGGHTAHSEGKYVAEVIAAHALGKEVAWRSPQTMCFSSVEIDPLQAMSIITYYKFNKQTNVFDFDRTHMIEDWDIQGGQASLAWAEGMFRDMFYR
;
A
#
# COMPACT_ATOMS: atom_id res chain seq x y z
N MET A 1 -13.11 20.66 -27.23
CA MET A 1 -11.91 21.16 -26.52
C MET A 1 -12.40 21.65 -25.18
N SER A 2 -12.51 20.75 -24.20
CA SER A 2 -12.97 21.04 -22.84
C SER A 2 -11.74 21.15 -21.95
N ASN A 3 -11.54 22.36 -21.42
CA ASN A 3 -10.51 22.69 -20.45
C ASN A 3 -10.99 22.23 -19.06
N GLU A 4 -10.92 20.96 -18.75
CA GLU A 4 -11.08 20.46 -17.38
C GLU A 4 -9.79 20.77 -16.59
N LYS A 5 -9.81 21.87 -15.87
CA LYS A 5 -8.78 22.20 -14.90
C LYS A 5 -8.83 21.16 -13.79
N HIS A 6 -7.84 20.27 -13.75
CA HIS A 6 -7.65 19.34 -12.65
C HIS A 6 -7.59 20.11 -11.32
N PHE A 7 -8.59 19.87 -10.49
CA PHE A 7 -8.66 20.41 -9.13
C PHE A 7 -7.75 19.60 -8.25
N THR A 8 -6.54 20.09 -7.98
CA THR A 8 -5.58 19.36 -7.13
C THR A 8 -6.00 19.45 -5.66
N ARG A 9 -5.82 18.35 -4.89
CA ARG A 9 -6.05 18.25 -3.44
C ARG A 9 -5.42 19.40 -2.65
N ARG A 10 -4.27 19.91 -3.09
CA ARG A 10 -3.54 21.03 -2.49
C ARG A 10 -4.30 22.35 -2.53
N ARG A 11 -5.10 22.61 -3.56
CA ARG A 11 -5.96 23.82 -3.64
C ARG A 11 -7.16 23.74 -2.70
N PHE A 12 -7.68 22.56 -2.43
CA PHE A 12 -8.78 22.38 -1.47
C PHE A 12 -8.35 22.78 -0.05
N LEU A 13 -7.19 22.33 0.41
CA LEU A 13 -6.66 22.67 1.74
C LEU A 13 -6.34 24.16 1.91
N GLN A 14 -5.98 24.87 0.83
CA GLN A 14 -5.78 26.31 0.85
C GLN A 14 -7.11 27.09 1.03
N PHE A 15 -8.24 26.56 0.55
CA PHE A 15 -9.55 27.22 0.70
C PHE A 15 -10.18 26.99 2.07
N THR A 16 -9.93 25.88 2.74
CA THR A 16 -10.45 25.60 4.09
C THR A 16 -9.66 26.29 5.21
N GLY A 17 -8.40 26.66 4.96
CA GLY A 17 -7.54 27.36 5.93
C GLY A 17 -7.78 28.89 6.00
N LEU A 18 -8.59 29.47 5.13
CA LEU A 18 -8.81 30.93 5.07
C LEU A 18 -10.00 31.44 5.92
N GLY A 19 -10.61 30.59 6.70
CA GLY A 19 -11.84 30.88 7.44
C GLY A 19 -11.71 31.35 8.89
N LEU A 20 -10.54 31.32 9.54
CA LEU A 20 -10.42 31.66 10.97
C LEU A 20 -9.03 32.18 11.35
N THR A 21 -8.69 33.45 11.00
CA THR A 21 -7.81 34.27 11.83
C THR A 21 -8.13 35.76 11.58
N ALA A 22 -8.93 36.34 12.44
CA ALA A 22 -8.94 37.78 12.68
C ALA A 22 -7.95 38.07 13.81
N GLY A 23 -6.89 38.84 13.52
CA GLY A 23 -6.08 39.43 14.57
C GLY A 23 -4.59 39.59 14.26
N ALA A 24 -4.22 40.83 13.89
CA ALA A 24 -2.99 41.56 14.10
C ALA A 24 -1.87 41.52 13.04
N ALA A 25 -1.77 42.70 12.39
CA ALA A 25 -0.57 43.46 11.98
C ALA A 25 0.23 43.08 10.75
N GLY A 26 0.00 43.76 9.61
CA GLY A 26 1.06 44.47 8.89
C GLY A 26 1.73 43.77 7.70
N ALA A 27 1.09 43.74 6.51
CA ALA A 27 1.76 43.84 5.22
C ALA A 27 0.77 44.17 4.08
N PRO A 28 1.17 44.81 2.95
CA PRO A 28 0.28 45.59 2.11
C PRO A 28 -0.66 44.72 1.27
N VAL A 29 -1.93 45.07 1.33
CA VAL A 29 -3.02 44.55 0.51
C VAL A 29 -2.90 45.14 -0.89
N VAL A 30 -2.66 44.31 -1.88
CA VAL A 30 -2.95 44.67 -3.27
C VAL A 30 -4.46 44.62 -3.45
N ALA A 31 -5.07 45.76 -3.62
CA ALA A 31 -6.51 45.90 -3.86
C ALA A 31 -6.87 45.30 -5.21
N ALA A 32 -7.55 44.15 -5.18
CA ALA A 32 -8.33 43.67 -6.32
C ALA A 32 -9.73 44.28 -6.24
N ALA A 33 -10.14 44.91 -7.32
CA ALA A 33 -11.42 45.57 -7.48
C ALA A 33 -12.59 44.64 -7.08
N GLN A 34 -13.44 45.10 -6.17
CA GLN A 34 -14.69 44.46 -5.79
C GLN A 34 -15.70 44.62 -6.92
N ASP A 35 -15.95 43.55 -7.65
CA ASP A 35 -17.14 43.41 -8.46
C ASP A 35 -18.29 42.98 -7.55
N LYS A 36 -19.23 43.87 -7.26
CA LYS A 36 -20.27 43.74 -6.21
C LYS A 36 -21.45 42.86 -6.59
N ASP A 37 -21.46 42.21 -7.77
CA ASP A 37 -22.63 41.49 -8.27
C ASP A 37 -22.43 39.98 -8.54
N ALA A 38 -21.32 39.39 -8.10
CA ALA A 38 -21.16 37.96 -8.13
C ALA A 38 -21.44 37.36 -6.73
N VAL A 39 -22.70 37.10 -6.42
CA VAL A 39 -23.05 36.08 -5.42
C VAL A 39 -22.58 34.74 -6.01
N GLY A 40 -21.30 34.46 -5.82
CA GLY A 40 -20.65 33.29 -6.36
C GLY A 40 -21.24 32.03 -5.75
N SER A 41 -22.06 31.32 -6.51
CA SER A 41 -22.46 29.97 -6.17
C SER A 41 -21.20 29.15 -6.03
N THR A 42 -20.99 28.55 -4.85
CA THR A 42 -19.90 27.60 -4.60
C THR A 42 -19.91 26.55 -5.74
N PRO A 43 -18.78 26.32 -6.43
CA PRO A 43 -18.75 25.32 -7.50
C PRO A 43 -19.36 24.00 -7.03
N PRO A 44 -20.18 23.31 -7.84
CA PRO A 44 -20.90 22.09 -7.43
C PRO A 44 -20.01 21.03 -6.77
N ALA A 45 -18.76 20.91 -7.23
CA ALA A 45 -17.77 20.00 -6.66
C ALA A 45 -17.41 20.38 -5.21
N ILE A 46 -17.22 21.67 -4.90
CA ILE A 46 -16.90 22.15 -3.54
C ILE A 46 -18.15 22.07 -2.65
N ALA A 47 -19.32 22.45 -3.17
CA ALA A 47 -20.57 22.38 -2.42
C ALA A 47 -20.88 20.95 -1.96
N LYS A 48 -20.52 19.93 -2.75
CA LYS A 48 -20.69 18.53 -2.39
C LYS A 48 -19.78 18.11 -1.21
N LEU A 49 -18.56 18.65 -1.15
CA LEU A 49 -17.60 18.36 -0.06
C LEU A 49 -18.00 18.98 1.27
N LEU A 50 -18.76 20.07 1.24
CA LEU A 50 -19.23 20.79 2.44
C LEU A 50 -20.49 20.18 3.04
N ARG A 51 -21.09 19.16 2.41
CA ARG A 51 -22.26 18.43 2.94
C ARG A 51 -21.79 17.18 3.67
N GLU A 52 -22.54 16.80 4.68
CA GLU A 52 -22.36 15.49 5.30
C GLU A 52 -22.72 14.39 4.31
N ALA A 53 -21.91 13.33 4.27
CA ALA A 53 -22.19 12.16 3.44
C ALA A 53 -23.50 11.51 3.88
N SER A 54 -24.29 11.01 2.91
CA SER A 54 -25.56 10.34 3.20
C SER A 54 -25.29 8.95 3.78
N LEU A 55 -25.21 8.87 5.09
CA LEU A 55 -24.96 7.65 5.86
C LEU A 55 -26.01 7.47 6.94
N PRO A 56 -26.23 6.23 7.40
CA PRO A 56 -27.04 6.00 8.61
C PRO A 56 -26.51 6.79 9.80
N GLN A 57 -27.40 7.29 10.64
CA GLN A 57 -26.98 7.95 11.88
C GLN A 57 -26.22 6.99 12.77
N PRO A 58 -25.07 7.41 13.36
CA PRO A 58 -24.27 6.52 14.20
C PRO A 58 -25.05 6.11 15.45
N LYS A 59 -25.03 4.82 15.76
CA LYS A 59 -25.64 4.28 16.98
C LYS A 59 -24.68 4.23 18.17
N GLY A 60 -23.45 4.71 17.99
CA GLY A 60 -22.40 4.75 19.00
C GLY A 60 -21.23 5.61 18.51
N ALA A 61 -20.08 5.56 19.17
CA ALA A 61 -18.91 6.28 18.73
C ALA A 61 -18.50 5.81 17.32
N ARG A 62 -18.47 6.75 16.38
CA ARG A 62 -18.10 6.45 14.98
C ARG A 62 -16.60 6.27 14.85
N VAL A 63 -16.20 5.10 14.36
CA VAL A 63 -14.82 4.80 14.00
C VAL A 63 -14.72 4.73 12.49
N VAL A 64 -14.03 5.68 11.87
CA VAL A 64 -13.80 5.70 10.42
C VAL A 64 -12.47 5.03 10.12
N VAL A 65 -12.50 4.00 9.28
CA VAL A 65 -11.31 3.28 8.79
C VAL A 65 -11.10 3.62 7.33
N VAL A 66 -9.98 4.27 7.01
CA VAL A 66 -9.64 4.71 5.64
C VAL A 66 -8.65 3.73 5.02
N GLY A 67 -9.07 3.08 3.95
CA GLY A 67 -8.30 2.05 3.23
C GLY A 67 -8.75 0.63 3.57
N GLY A 68 -9.29 -0.07 2.57
CA GLY A 68 -9.80 -1.44 2.65
C GLY A 68 -8.75 -2.52 2.38
N GLY A 69 -7.47 -2.24 2.64
CA GLY A 69 -6.41 -3.24 2.57
C GLY A 69 -6.46 -4.25 3.73
N TRP A 70 -5.43 -5.10 3.82
CA TRP A 70 -5.28 -6.12 4.86
C TRP A 70 -5.46 -5.58 6.29
N SER A 71 -4.90 -4.39 6.59
CA SER A 71 -5.03 -3.77 7.90
C SER A 71 -6.45 -3.24 8.14
N GLY A 72 -6.98 -2.44 7.22
CA GLY A 72 -8.28 -1.77 7.41
C GLY A 72 -9.44 -2.75 7.52
N LEU A 73 -9.50 -3.80 6.66
CA LEU A 73 -10.49 -4.88 6.76
C LEU A 73 -10.43 -5.58 8.13
N THR A 74 -9.21 -5.93 8.56
CA THR A 74 -9.02 -6.57 9.87
C THR A 74 -9.48 -5.66 10.99
N ILE A 75 -9.11 -4.39 10.97
CA ILE A 75 -9.51 -3.42 11.99
C ILE A 75 -11.03 -3.26 12.02
N ALA A 76 -11.68 -3.08 10.87
CA ALA A 76 -13.12 -2.91 10.81
C ALA A 76 -13.89 -4.10 11.45
N LYS A 77 -13.47 -5.34 11.14
CA LYS A 77 -14.00 -6.55 11.77
C LYS A 77 -13.76 -6.58 13.26
N TYR A 78 -12.48 -6.43 13.67
CA TYR A 78 -12.10 -6.65 15.06
C TYR A 78 -12.56 -5.53 16.00
N LEU A 79 -12.77 -4.30 15.52
CA LEU A 79 -13.45 -3.24 16.26
C LEU A 79 -14.87 -3.67 16.66
N LYS A 80 -15.63 -4.23 15.70
CA LYS A 80 -16.98 -4.77 15.99
C LYS A 80 -16.93 -5.96 16.94
N ARG A 81 -15.86 -6.76 16.90
CA ARG A 81 -15.69 -7.92 17.80
C ARG A 81 -15.34 -7.49 19.22
N TYR A 82 -14.47 -6.49 19.41
CA TYR A 82 -14.04 -6.02 20.73
C TYR A 82 -15.05 -5.05 21.36
N ASN A 83 -15.70 -4.22 20.55
CA ASN A 83 -16.75 -3.32 21.01
C ASN A 83 -17.91 -3.26 19.99
N PRO A 84 -18.94 -4.12 20.13
CA PRO A 84 -20.09 -4.13 19.20
C PRO A 84 -20.87 -2.81 19.15
N ALA A 85 -20.73 -1.95 20.17
CA ALA A 85 -21.40 -0.63 20.21
C ALA A 85 -20.76 0.39 19.27
N PHE A 86 -19.55 0.19 18.79
CA PHE A 86 -18.95 1.09 17.79
C PHE A 86 -19.76 1.12 16.49
N ASP A 87 -19.95 2.31 15.95
CA ASP A 87 -20.40 2.54 14.58
C ASP A 87 -19.16 2.56 13.67
N VAL A 88 -18.81 1.41 13.10
CA VAL A 88 -17.58 1.27 12.28
C VAL A 88 -17.92 1.49 10.81
N LEU A 89 -17.18 2.39 10.17
CA LEU A 89 -17.28 2.71 8.74
C LEU A 89 -15.94 2.49 8.05
N LEU A 90 -15.88 1.51 7.16
CA LEU A 90 -14.74 1.29 6.26
C LEU A 90 -14.93 2.10 4.97
N ILE A 91 -13.91 2.84 4.55
CA ILE A 91 -13.92 3.61 3.30
C ILE A 91 -12.80 3.11 2.40
N ASP A 92 -13.14 2.75 1.16
CA ASP A 92 -12.17 2.49 0.11
C ASP A 92 -12.69 3.01 -1.23
N LYS A 93 -11.78 3.42 -2.12
CA LYS A 93 -12.13 3.89 -3.48
C LYS A 93 -12.47 2.73 -4.42
N GLN A 94 -12.00 1.52 -4.13
CA GLN A 94 -12.25 0.33 -4.93
C GLN A 94 -13.58 -0.32 -4.55
N PRO A 95 -14.28 -0.96 -5.49
CA PRO A 95 -15.52 -1.68 -5.20
C PRO A 95 -15.29 -3.04 -4.53
N ALA A 96 -14.09 -3.60 -4.68
CA ALA A 96 -13.71 -4.91 -4.16
C ALA A 96 -12.23 -4.93 -3.73
N PHE A 97 -11.94 -5.76 -2.76
CA PHE A 97 -10.59 -6.09 -2.38
C PHE A 97 -9.96 -7.05 -3.40
N VAL A 98 -8.70 -6.80 -3.75
CA VAL A 98 -7.86 -7.77 -4.46
C VAL A 98 -6.53 -7.90 -3.72
N SER A 99 -6.16 -9.12 -3.38
CA SER A 99 -4.94 -9.39 -2.63
C SER A 99 -3.69 -9.23 -3.48
N PHE A 100 -2.71 -8.44 -3.02
CA PHE A 100 -1.35 -8.43 -3.58
C PHE A 100 -0.53 -9.66 -3.14
N PRO A 101 -0.54 -10.12 -1.88
CA PRO A 101 -0.08 -11.46 -1.56
C PRO A 101 -0.70 -12.52 -2.48
N LEU A 102 0.14 -13.41 -3.03
CA LEU A 102 -0.16 -14.39 -4.09
C LEU A 102 -0.50 -13.79 -5.47
N SER A 103 -0.39 -12.48 -5.68
CA SER A 103 -0.57 -11.92 -7.03
C SER A 103 0.46 -12.47 -8.01
N ASN A 104 1.68 -12.78 -7.59
CA ASN A 104 2.69 -13.43 -8.45
C ASN A 104 2.25 -14.84 -8.89
N SER A 105 1.60 -15.60 -8.01
CA SER A 105 1.00 -16.91 -8.37
C SER A 105 -0.13 -16.76 -9.39
N TRP A 106 -0.96 -15.70 -9.26
CA TRP A 106 -1.97 -15.39 -10.27
C TRP A 106 -1.35 -14.94 -11.60
N LEU A 107 -0.30 -14.12 -11.57
CA LEU A 107 0.43 -13.72 -12.77
C LEU A 107 0.98 -14.92 -13.52
N ALA A 108 1.40 -15.96 -12.80
CA ALA A 108 1.93 -17.23 -13.32
C ALA A 108 0.87 -18.32 -13.56
N ASP A 109 -0.42 -17.99 -13.61
CA ASP A 109 -1.54 -18.93 -13.86
C ASP A 109 -1.70 -20.05 -12.82
N GLN A 110 -1.21 -19.86 -11.58
CA GLN A 110 -1.31 -20.86 -10.50
C GLN A 110 -2.59 -20.76 -9.70
N VAL A 111 -3.21 -19.59 -9.66
CA VAL A 111 -4.53 -19.34 -9.06
C VAL A 111 -5.37 -18.47 -9.97
N HIS A 112 -6.69 -18.53 -9.83
CA HIS A 112 -7.63 -17.66 -10.52
C HIS A 112 -7.77 -16.29 -9.80
N LEU A 113 -8.23 -15.26 -10.51
CA LEU A 113 -8.40 -13.92 -9.93
C LEU A 113 -9.46 -13.89 -8.82
N ASP A 114 -10.49 -14.71 -8.92
CA ASP A 114 -11.55 -14.86 -7.91
C ASP A 114 -11.02 -15.36 -6.57
N PHE A 115 -9.94 -16.16 -6.57
CA PHE A 115 -9.23 -16.54 -5.34
C PHE A 115 -8.65 -15.35 -4.58
N LEU A 116 -8.27 -14.29 -5.30
CA LEU A 116 -7.68 -13.06 -4.73
C LEU A 116 -8.70 -11.95 -4.49
N SER A 117 -9.91 -12.08 -5.07
CA SER A 117 -10.92 -11.02 -5.10
C SER A 117 -12.04 -11.28 -4.12
N HIS A 118 -12.37 -10.29 -3.28
CA HIS A 118 -13.41 -10.41 -2.28
C HIS A 118 -14.25 -9.13 -2.18
N SER A 119 -15.54 -9.28 -1.91
CA SER A 119 -16.50 -8.20 -1.79
C SER A 119 -16.35 -7.47 -0.46
N PHE A 120 -16.19 -6.15 -0.50
CA PHE A 120 -16.26 -5.31 0.71
C PHE A 120 -17.67 -5.31 1.32
N PHE A 121 -18.71 -5.36 0.50
CA PHE A 121 -20.10 -5.39 0.98
C PHE A 121 -20.40 -6.68 1.75
N ASP A 122 -19.93 -7.83 1.25
CA ASP A 122 -20.12 -9.11 1.95
C ASP A 122 -19.35 -9.13 3.27
N ALA A 123 -18.12 -8.63 3.29
CA ALA A 123 -17.35 -8.49 4.52
C ALA A 123 -18.06 -7.58 5.54
N ALA A 124 -18.58 -6.44 5.09
CA ALA A 124 -19.32 -5.50 5.93
C ALA A 124 -20.60 -6.13 6.52
N ASP A 125 -21.38 -6.83 5.69
CA ASP A 125 -22.57 -7.55 6.18
C ASP A 125 -22.22 -8.69 7.13
N ASN A 126 -21.21 -9.49 6.81
CA ASN A 126 -20.78 -10.61 7.65
C ASN A 126 -20.28 -10.14 9.03
N HIS A 127 -19.56 -9.03 9.09
CA HIS A 127 -18.94 -8.53 10.32
C HIS A 127 -19.65 -7.34 10.96
N LYS A 128 -20.79 -6.89 10.38
CA LYS A 128 -21.68 -5.87 10.96
C LYS A 128 -21.04 -4.49 11.10
N TYR A 129 -20.21 -4.10 10.14
CA TYR A 129 -19.74 -2.73 9.95
C TYR A 129 -20.35 -2.14 8.67
N HIS A 130 -20.17 -0.85 8.44
CA HIS A 130 -20.60 -0.17 7.20
C HIS A 130 -19.44 -0.07 6.22
N PHE A 131 -19.72 -0.21 4.94
CA PHE A 131 -18.76 0.06 3.86
C PHE A 131 -19.26 1.24 3.01
N LEU A 132 -18.35 2.17 2.72
CA LEU A 132 -18.58 3.28 1.81
C LEU A 132 -17.52 3.24 0.70
N GLN A 133 -17.96 3.04 -0.54
CA GLN A 133 -17.10 3.23 -1.68
C GLN A 133 -16.95 4.72 -1.95
N ALA A 134 -15.82 5.29 -1.59
CA ALA A 134 -15.52 6.71 -1.79
C ALA A 134 -14.00 6.95 -1.80
N THR A 135 -13.59 8.03 -2.47
CA THR A 135 -12.22 8.53 -2.43
C THR A 135 -12.06 9.54 -1.31
N VAL A 136 -11.16 9.28 -0.37
CA VAL A 136 -10.78 10.25 0.66
C VAL A 136 -9.90 11.31 0.03
N LEU A 137 -10.31 12.58 0.17
CA LEU A 137 -9.67 13.76 -0.42
C LEU A 137 -8.85 14.55 0.59
N GLY A 138 -9.12 14.37 1.88
CA GLY A 138 -8.41 15.05 2.95
C GLY A 138 -8.99 14.74 4.32
N VAL A 139 -8.28 15.19 5.36
CA VAL A 139 -8.64 14.99 6.76
C VAL A 139 -8.46 16.28 7.53
N ASP A 140 -9.47 16.66 8.30
CA ASP A 140 -9.39 17.72 9.31
C ASP A 140 -9.45 17.09 10.70
N ARG A 141 -8.30 16.98 11.35
CA ARG A 141 -8.17 16.40 12.69
C ARG A 141 -8.73 17.30 13.80
N THR A 142 -8.74 18.61 13.57
CA THR A 142 -9.26 19.59 14.55
C THR A 142 -10.78 19.48 14.66
N SER A 143 -11.48 19.47 13.53
CA SER A 143 -12.94 19.30 13.49
C SER A 143 -13.40 17.84 13.44
N ARG A 144 -12.45 16.88 13.45
CA ARG A 144 -12.68 15.43 13.34
C ARG A 144 -13.55 15.05 12.16
N LYS A 145 -13.15 15.48 10.95
CA LYS A 145 -13.83 15.20 9.70
C LYS A 145 -12.92 14.57 8.66
N VAL A 146 -13.44 13.58 7.98
CA VAL A 146 -12.85 13.02 6.75
C VAL A 146 -13.64 13.54 5.57
N TYR A 147 -12.96 14.14 4.60
CA TYR A 147 -13.57 14.66 3.38
C TYR A 147 -13.42 13.63 2.26
N THR A 148 -14.54 13.33 1.62
CA THR A 148 -14.60 12.37 0.51
C THR A 148 -15.26 12.99 -0.71
N ASP A 149 -15.18 12.33 -1.85
CA ASP A 149 -15.86 12.72 -3.08
C ASP A 149 -17.40 12.66 -3.01
N VAL A 150 -17.95 12.10 -1.91
CA VAL A 150 -19.42 12.02 -1.66
C VAL A 150 -19.89 12.87 -0.48
N GLY A 151 -18.98 13.57 0.20
CA GLY A 151 -19.28 14.46 1.34
C GLY A 151 -18.32 14.23 2.52
N TYR A 152 -18.47 15.01 3.59
CA TYR A 152 -17.67 14.81 4.80
C TYR A 152 -18.31 13.81 5.76
N ILE A 153 -17.48 13.18 6.58
CA ILE A 153 -17.88 12.23 7.60
C ILE A 153 -17.21 12.64 8.91
N ALA A 154 -18.02 12.86 9.95
CA ALA A 154 -17.52 13.12 11.29
C ALA A 154 -17.14 11.78 11.98
N TYR A 155 -16.10 11.81 12.82
CA TYR A 155 -15.62 10.63 13.54
C TYR A 155 -15.30 10.94 15.01
N GLU A 156 -15.38 9.92 15.85
CA GLU A 156 -14.79 9.93 17.19
C GLU A 156 -13.35 9.39 17.16
N TYR A 157 -13.15 8.29 16.42
CA TYR A 157 -11.84 7.73 16.14
C TYR A 157 -11.67 7.55 14.63
N MET A 158 -10.43 7.71 14.17
CA MET A 158 -10.06 7.46 12.78
C MET A 158 -8.85 6.56 12.70
N VAL A 159 -8.89 5.61 11.77
CA VAL A 159 -7.74 4.78 11.41
C VAL A 159 -7.37 5.07 9.97
N LEU A 160 -6.14 5.50 9.75
CA LEU A 160 -5.57 5.66 8.42
C LEU A 160 -4.75 4.42 8.06
N ALA A 161 -5.22 3.65 7.11
CA ALA A 161 -4.57 2.46 6.55
C ALA A 161 -4.44 2.56 5.01
N PRO A 162 -3.98 3.72 4.47
CA PRO A 162 -4.06 4.00 3.04
C PRO A 162 -3.00 3.28 2.19
N GLY A 163 -2.07 2.58 2.81
CA GLY A 163 -0.98 1.86 2.13
C GLY A 163 0.17 2.76 1.69
N ILE A 164 0.68 2.52 0.49
CA ILE A 164 1.85 3.21 -0.08
C ILE A 164 1.48 3.98 -1.35
N ASP A 165 2.37 4.92 -1.69
CA ASP A 165 2.51 5.50 -3.02
C ASP A 165 3.93 5.24 -3.55
N TYR A 166 4.16 5.40 -4.86
CA TYR A 166 5.49 5.34 -5.45
C TYR A 166 6.21 6.69 -5.32
N ASP A 167 7.52 6.62 -5.18
CA ASP A 167 8.44 7.76 -5.17
C ASP A 167 9.27 7.75 -6.46
N TYR A 168 8.66 8.21 -7.54
CA TYR A 168 9.26 8.22 -8.86
C TYR A 168 10.49 9.13 -8.98
N GLY A 169 10.57 10.20 -8.19
CA GLY A 169 11.74 11.09 -8.16
C GLY A 169 13.02 10.36 -7.80
N ARG A 170 12.93 9.26 -7.02
CA ARG A 170 14.10 8.44 -6.66
C ARG A 170 14.60 7.53 -7.77
N ILE A 171 13.95 7.48 -8.90
CA ILE A 171 14.43 6.85 -10.15
C ILE A 171 14.56 7.87 -11.29
N GLY A 172 14.71 9.16 -10.95
CA GLY A 172 14.95 10.24 -11.90
C GLY A 172 13.75 10.67 -12.72
N VAL A 173 12.51 10.37 -12.27
CA VAL A 173 11.27 10.72 -12.98
C VAL A 173 10.47 11.72 -12.16
N ASP A 174 10.73 13.02 -12.36
CA ASP A 174 10.10 14.13 -11.62
C ASP A 174 8.87 14.69 -12.35
N ASP A 175 8.79 14.54 -13.65
CA ASP A 175 7.66 15.03 -14.44
C ASP A 175 6.39 14.21 -14.19
N PRO A 176 5.28 14.85 -13.73
CA PRO A 176 4.02 14.16 -13.45
C PRO A 176 3.41 13.40 -14.64
N GLU A 177 3.61 13.89 -15.87
CA GLU A 177 3.11 13.21 -17.07
C GLU A 177 3.88 11.92 -17.33
N GLN A 178 5.20 11.95 -17.16
CA GLN A 178 6.03 10.75 -17.26
C GLN A 178 5.74 9.74 -16.13
N GLN A 179 5.47 10.22 -14.90
CA GLN A 179 5.05 9.36 -13.79
C GLN A 179 3.74 8.62 -14.12
N GLU A 180 2.77 9.32 -14.72
CA GLU A 180 1.50 8.71 -15.13
C GLU A 180 1.72 7.69 -16.26
N LEU A 181 2.55 7.98 -17.25
CA LEU A 181 2.92 7.04 -18.33
C LEU A 181 3.61 5.80 -17.78
N LEU A 182 4.54 5.96 -16.81
CA LEU A 182 5.16 4.82 -16.12
C LEU A 182 4.12 3.96 -15.39
N PHE A 183 3.22 4.60 -14.64
CA PHE A 183 2.16 3.89 -13.92
C PHE A 183 1.24 3.10 -14.85
N GLN A 184 0.91 3.65 -16.02
CA GLN A 184 0.02 3.02 -16.98
C GLN A 184 0.70 1.91 -17.80
N HIS A 185 1.93 2.13 -18.24
CA HIS A 185 2.59 1.25 -19.23
C HIS A 185 3.63 0.31 -18.62
N TYR A 186 4.28 0.69 -17.52
CA TYR A 186 5.33 -0.09 -16.86
C TYR A 186 5.11 -0.21 -15.34
N PRO A 187 3.89 -0.56 -14.90
CA PRO A 187 3.51 -0.51 -13.48
C PRO A 187 4.34 -1.43 -12.59
N GLY A 188 4.54 -1.03 -11.35
CA GLY A 188 5.25 -1.84 -10.35
C GLY A 188 4.41 -3.00 -9.78
N GLY A 189 3.09 -2.86 -9.74
CA GLY A 189 2.16 -3.89 -9.28
C GLY A 189 2.03 -4.00 -7.76
N PHE A 190 2.09 -2.86 -7.05
CA PHE A 190 1.97 -2.84 -5.58
C PHE A 190 1.01 -1.77 -5.01
N VAL A 191 0.40 -0.95 -5.86
CA VAL A 191 -0.48 0.17 -5.42
C VAL A 191 -1.93 -0.03 -5.86
N SER A 192 -2.17 -0.48 -7.09
CA SER A 192 -3.51 -0.62 -7.66
C SER A 192 -3.73 -1.97 -8.32
N THR A 193 -4.98 -2.46 -8.27
CA THR A 193 -5.38 -3.70 -8.99
C THR A 193 -5.17 -3.57 -10.50
N SER A 194 -5.39 -2.38 -11.08
CA SER A 194 -5.17 -2.14 -12.51
C SER A 194 -3.76 -2.44 -12.95
N GLU A 195 -2.75 -2.17 -12.10
CA GLU A 195 -1.36 -2.53 -12.37
C GLU A 195 -1.18 -4.03 -12.60
N LEU A 196 -1.82 -4.86 -11.77
CA LEU A 196 -1.74 -6.31 -11.89
C LEU A 196 -2.33 -6.81 -13.20
N LEU A 197 -3.43 -6.22 -13.66
CA LEU A 197 -4.05 -6.54 -14.95
C LEU A 197 -3.13 -6.18 -16.11
N THR A 198 -2.53 -4.98 -16.08
CA THR A 198 -1.54 -4.55 -17.07
C THR A 198 -0.35 -5.51 -17.10
N ILE A 199 0.22 -5.84 -15.94
CA ILE A 199 1.36 -6.77 -15.83
C ILE A 199 1.00 -8.15 -16.38
N LYS A 200 -0.19 -8.67 -16.05
CA LYS A 200 -0.66 -9.96 -16.57
C LYS A 200 -0.72 -9.97 -18.10
N HIS A 201 -1.29 -8.90 -18.67
CA HIS A 201 -1.36 -8.75 -20.12
C HIS A 201 0.05 -8.71 -20.75
N LYS A 202 0.98 -7.92 -20.19
CA LYS A 202 2.37 -7.83 -20.67
C LYS A 202 3.05 -9.21 -20.68
N ILE A 203 2.98 -9.95 -19.56
CA ILE A 203 3.57 -11.29 -19.47
C ILE A 203 2.95 -12.24 -20.48
N GLN A 204 1.62 -12.22 -20.65
CA GLN A 204 0.92 -13.11 -21.58
C GLN A 204 1.19 -12.78 -23.06
N SER A 205 1.32 -11.50 -23.41
CA SER A 205 1.55 -11.05 -24.77
C SER A 205 3.02 -11.08 -25.18
N PHE A 206 3.97 -11.18 -24.23
CA PHE A 206 5.41 -11.16 -24.51
C PHE A 206 5.84 -12.29 -25.44
N LYS A 207 6.59 -11.95 -26.50
CA LYS A 207 6.98 -12.90 -27.55
C LYS A 207 8.46 -13.27 -27.52
N GLY A 208 9.28 -12.54 -26.79
CA GLY A 208 10.72 -12.75 -26.65
C GLY A 208 11.51 -11.46 -26.54
N GLY A 209 12.80 -11.57 -26.28
CA GLY A 209 13.69 -10.45 -26.01
C GLY A 209 13.93 -10.23 -24.51
N THR A 210 14.25 -9.02 -24.11
CA THR A 210 14.54 -8.64 -22.72
C THR A 210 13.29 -8.16 -22.00
N PHE A 211 12.88 -8.89 -20.96
CA PHE A 211 11.81 -8.50 -20.04
C PHE A 211 12.45 -8.00 -18.75
N LEU A 212 12.43 -6.67 -18.53
CA LEU A 212 13.14 -6.06 -17.41
C LEU A 212 12.26 -5.98 -16.17
N LEU A 213 12.82 -6.33 -15.03
CA LEU A 213 12.28 -6.15 -13.69
C LEU A 213 13.30 -5.40 -12.85
N ASN A 214 12.85 -4.69 -11.80
CA ASN A 214 13.78 -4.15 -10.82
C ASN A 214 13.33 -4.41 -9.38
N VAL A 215 14.30 -4.34 -8.47
CA VAL A 215 14.12 -4.36 -7.02
C VAL A 215 14.46 -2.97 -6.50
N PRO A 216 13.54 -2.24 -5.85
CA PRO A 216 13.83 -0.92 -5.31
C PRO A 216 14.78 -0.97 -4.11
N ASN A 217 15.49 0.11 -3.86
CA ASN A 217 16.33 0.23 -2.68
C ASN A 217 15.53 0.62 -1.43
N GLY A 218 16.16 0.55 -0.26
CA GLY A 218 15.57 0.89 1.04
C GLY A 218 14.54 -0.14 1.51
N ASP A 219 13.55 0.31 2.28
CA ASP A 219 12.42 -0.51 2.70
C ASP A 219 11.31 -0.40 1.66
N TYR A 220 10.78 -1.53 1.22
CA TYR A 220 9.70 -1.58 0.24
C TYR A 220 8.69 -2.67 0.61
N ARG A 221 7.50 -2.59 0.00
CA ARG A 221 6.43 -3.55 0.25
C ARG A 221 6.82 -4.93 -0.26
N CYS A 222 6.73 -5.94 0.62
CA CYS A 222 7.00 -7.34 0.32
C CYS A 222 8.42 -7.57 -0.21
N THR A 223 9.41 -7.55 0.68
CA THR A 223 10.85 -7.62 0.37
C THR A 223 11.22 -8.78 -0.56
N ALA A 224 10.51 -9.90 -0.51
CA ALA A 224 10.76 -11.06 -1.38
C ALA A 224 10.05 -10.99 -2.74
N ALA A 225 9.01 -10.16 -2.90
CA ALA A 225 8.12 -10.22 -4.06
C ALA A 225 8.77 -9.91 -5.42
N PRO A 226 9.73 -8.99 -5.56
CA PRO A 226 10.41 -8.79 -6.85
C PRO A 226 11.19 -10.02 -7.31
N TYR A 227 11.90 -10.68 -6.41
CA TYR A 227 12.66 -11.91 -6.70
C TYR A 227 11.71 -13.07 -7.03
N GLU A 228 10.64 -13.24 -6.26
CA GLU A 228 9.56 -14.18 -6.55
C GLU A 228 8.95 -13.92 -7.94
N ARG A 229 8.66 -12.66 -8.26
CA ARG A 229 8.11 -12.27 -9.57
C ARG A 229 9.05 -12.65 -10.70
N ALA A 230 10.35 -12.44 -10.54
CA ALA A 230 11.34 -12.86 -11.54
C ALA A 230 11.29 -14.39 -11.77
N CYS A 231 11.24 -15.19 -10.69
CA CYS A 231 11.07 -16.64 -10.80
C CYS A 231 9.77 -17.03 -11.51
N MET A 232 8.62 -16.40 -11.13
CA MET A 232 7.31 -16.73 -11.70
C MET A 232 7.20 -16.37 -13.18
N VAL A 233 7.77 -15.23 -13.57
CA VAL A 233 7.83 -14.79 -14.99
C VAL A 233 8.74 -15.72 -15.78
N ALA A 234 9.93 -16.04 -15.27
CA ALA A 234 10.86 -16.95 -15.92
C ALA A 234 10.27 -18.36 -16.07
N ALA A 235 9.62 -18.89 -15.02
CA ALA A 235 8.92 -20.19 -15.06
C ALA A 235 7.86 -20.21 -16.16
N LEU A 236 7.06 -19.15 -16.27
CA LEU A 236 6.02 -19.08 -17.30
C LEU A 236 6.60 -18.98 -18.71
N PHE A 237 7.69 -18.20 -18.91
CA PHE A 237 8.37 -18.11 -20.21
C PHE A 237 9.02 -19.45 -20.58
N LYS A 238 9.65 -20.12 -19.64
CA LYS A 238 10.21 -21.49 -19.81
C LYS A 238 9.12 -22.49 -20.21
N LYS A 239 8.00 -22.54 -19.48
CA LYS A 239 6.87 -23.42 -19.79
C LYS A 239 6.28 -23.14 -21.18
N ARG A 240 6.19 -21.88 -21.58
CA ARG A 240 5.67 -21.45 -22.90
C ARG A 240 6.73 -21.49 -24.01
N ARG A 241 7.97 -21.82 -23.69
CA ARG A 241 9.13 -21.84 -24.62
C ARG A 241 9.34 -20.48 -25.31
N VAL A 242 9.12 -19.38 -24.60
CA VAL A 242 9.41 -18.03 -25.07
C VAL A 242 10.92 -17.80 -24.94
N ARG A 243 11.57 -17.36 -26.02
CA ARG A 243 12.99 -16.98 -26.00
C ARG A 243 13.11 -15.59 -25.37
N ALA A 244 13.15 -15.53 -24.04
CA ALA A 244 13.16 -14.32 -23.27
C ALA A 244 14.31 -14.34 -22.27
N LYS A 245 14.86 -13.16 -21.98
CA LYS A 245 15.72 -12.89 -20.83
C LYS A 245 14.92 -12.06 -19.82
N VAL A 246 14.81 -12.52 -18.59
CA VAL A 246 14.31 -11.74 -17.46
C VAL A 246 15.51 -11.03 -16.85
N LEU A 247 15.68 -9.74 -17.13
CA LEU A 247 16.74 -8.92 -16.57
C LEU A 247 16.25 -8.32 -15.26
N LEU A 248 16.86 -8.74 -14.13
CA LEU A 248 16.51 -8.26 -12.80
C LEU A 248 17.56 -7.28 -12.27
N LEU A 249 17.29 -5.98 -12.35
CA LEU A 249 18.13 -4.93 -11.79
C LEU A 249 17.81 -4.75 -10.30
N ASP A 250 18.76 -5.03 -9.41
CA ASP A 250 18.57 -4.84 -7.99
C ASP A 250 19.33 -3.58 -7.53
N MET A 251 18.59 -2.56 -7.08
CA MET A 251 19.16 -1.32 -6.54
C MET A 251 19.87 -1.53 -5.18
N ASN A 252 19.83 -2.74 -4.63
CA ASN A 252 20.54 -3.12 -3.41
C ASN A 252 21.83 -3.87 -3.74
N THR A 253 22.74 -3.98 -2.77
CA THR A 253 24.01 -4.71 -2.93
C THR A 253 23.84 -6.22 -3.04
N GLY A 254 22.63 -6.72 -2.90
CA GLY A 254 22.29 -8.15 -3.03
C GLY A 254 20.89 -8.46 -2.50
N ILE A 255 20.49 -9.71 -2.67
CA ILE A 255 19.18 -10.20 -2.24
C ILE A 255 19.03 -10.04 -0.72
N LYS A 256 17.96 -9.37 -0.30
CA LYS A 256 17.74 -8.93 1.10
C LYS A 256 17.15 -10.01 2.00
N ILE A 257 16.45 -11.00 1.42
CA ILE A 257 15.73 -12.02 2.20
C ILE A 257 15.65 -13.32 1.41
N LYS A 258 15.78 -14.47 2.07
CA LYS A 258 15.82 -15.79 1.42
C LYS A 258 16.91 -15.83 0.32
N LYS A 259 18.06 -15.28 0.68
CA LYS A 259 19.16 -15.00 -0.26
C LYS A 259 19.64 -16.28 -0.96
N ASP A 260 19.94 -17.30 -0.17
CA ASP A 260 20.50 -18.54 -0.70
C ASP A 260 19.47 -19.30 -1.55
N GLY A 261 18.19 -19.27 -1.13
CA GLY A 261 17.12 -19.88 -1.89
C GLY A 261 16.91 -19.20 -3.24
N PHE A 262 16.84 -17.86 -3.31
CA PHE A 262 16.68 -17.18 -4.59
C PHE A 262 17.91 -17.32 -5.51
N HIS A 263 19.14 -17.24 -4.98
CA HIS A 263 20.34 -17.51 -5.79
C HIS A 263 20.30 -18.92 -6.40
N ARG A 264 19.98 -19.94 -5.59
CA ARG A 264 19.83 -21.31 -6.13
C ARG A 264 18.73 -21.39 -7.18
N ALA A 265 17.58 -20.72 -6.96
CA ALA A 265 16.49 -20.73 -7.93
C ALA A 265 16.93 -20.10 -9.27
N PHE A 266 17.67 -19.00 -9.23
CA PHE A 266 18.19 -18.35 -10.43
C PHE A 266 19.21 -19.25 -11.15
N ASP A 267 20.13 -19.87 -10.42
CA ASP A 267 21.23 -20.66 -10.97
C ASP A 267 20.79 -22.08 -11.42
N GLU A 268 19.88 -22.73 -10.69
CA GLU A 268 19.48 -24.11 -10.94
C GLU A 268 18.24 -24.21 -11.85
N LEU A 269 17.21 -23.36 -11.60
CA LEU A 269 15.94 -23.43 -12.32
C LEU A 269 15.92 -22.51 -13.55
N TYR A 270 16.55 -21.34 -13.48
CA TYR A 270 16.33 -20.26 -14.44
C TYR A 270 17.62 -19.62 -14.99
N LYS A 271 18.77 -20.28 -14.92
CA LYS A 271 20.05 -19.73 -15.38
C LYS A 271 20.07 -19.28 -16.85
N ASP A 272 19.22 -19.90 -17.69
CA ASP A 272 19.09 -19.54 -19.10
C ASP A 272 18.03 -18.45 -19.33
N TYR A 273 17.30 -18.03 -18.28
CA TYR A 273 16.22 -17.06 -18.34
C TYR A 273 16.47 -15.83 -17.48
N ILE A 274 17.02 -15.96 -16.28
CA ILE A 274 17.22 -14.82 -15.36
C ILE A 274 18.68 -14.37 -15.43
N GLU A 275 18.85 -13.06 -15.65
CA GLU A 275 20.11 -12.36 -15.40
C GLU A 275 19.88 -11.41 -14.23
N TYR A 276 20.59 -11.64 -13.11
CA TYR A 276 20.47 -10.86 -11.90
C TYR A 276 21.67 -9.93 -11.73
N LEU A 277 21.40 -8.62 -11.63
CA LEU A 277 22.42 -7.58 -11.50
C LEU A 277 22.19 -6.77 -10.21
N PRO A 278 22.95 -7.05 -9.13
CA PRO A 278 22.93 -6.27 -7.90
C PRO A 278 23.66 -4.93 -8.09
N SER A 279 23.44 -4.00 -7.15
CA SER A 279 24.06 -2.65 -7.15
C SER A 279 23.73 -1.83 -8.41
N SER A 280 22.52 -2.04 -8.96
CA SER A 280 22.02 -1.36 -10.15
C SER A 280 21.08 -0.22 -9.74
N GLU A 281 21.63 0.85 -9.12
CA GLU A 281 20.86 2.03 -8.72
C GLU A 281 20.32 2.74 -9.98
N ILE A 282 18.99 2.86 -10.07
CA ILE A 282 18.34 3.49 -11.22
C ILE A 282 18.38 5.00 -11.04
N SER A 283 18.87 5.71 -12.05
CA SER A 283 18.97 7.17 -12.11
C SER A 283 18.10 7.82 -13.19
N GLY A 284 17.55 7.03 -14.10
CA GLY A 284 16.69 7.52 -15.18
C GLY A 284 15.89 6.41 -15.86
N VAL A 285 14.78 6.79 -16.49
CA VAL A 285 13.94 5.92 -17.31
C VAL A 285 13.60 6.65 -18.61
N ASP A 286 14.07 6.13 -19.72
CA ASP A 286 13.70 6.58 -21.05
C ASP A 286 12.52 5.72 -21.54
N LEU A 287 11.32 6.31 -21.58
CA LEU A 287 10.10 5.62 -21.99
C LEU A 287 10.03 5.43 -23.51
N ASP A 288 10.56 6.38 -24.27
CA ASP A 288 10.52 6.36 -25.75
C ASP A 288 11.59 5.40 -26.29
N GLY A 289 12.81 5.50 -25.77
CA GLY A 289 13.93 4.63 -26.11
C GLY A 289 13.83 3.24 -25.47
N LYS A 290 12.92 3.05 -24.50
CA LYS A 290 12.76 1.80 -23.72
C LYS A 290 14.07 1.37 -23.07
N ALA A 291 14.62 2.24 -22.25
CA ALA A 291 15.86 1.96 -21.53
C ALA A 291 15.78 2.44 -20.06
N ILE A 292 16.49 1.74 -19.18
CA ILE A 292 16.78 2.18 -17.82
C ILE A 292 18.25 2.58 -17.74
N THR A 293 18.49 3.78 -17.22
CA THR A 293 19.82 4.28 -16.92
C THR A 293 20.17 4.03 -15.46
N THR A 294 21.37 3.50 -15.22
CA THR A 294 21.97 3.39 -13.89
C THR A 294 23.21 4.28 -13.81
N GLU A 295 23.92 4.26 -12.69
CA GLU A 295 25.20 5.01 -12.57
C GLU A 295 26.26 4.56 -13.59
N PHE A 296 26.25 3.28 -13.99
CA PHE A 296 27.32 2.67 -14.77
C PHE A 296 26.92 2.34 -16.21
N ASP A 297 25.67 1.96 -16.45
CA ASP A 297 25.22 1.40 -17.73
C ASP A 297 23.78 1.82 -18.07
N GLU A 298 23.44 1.62 -19.35
CA GLU A 298 22.09 1.74 -19.87
C GLU A 298 21.58 0.35 -20.28
N TYR A 299 20.37 0.00 -19.84
CA TYR A 299 19.76 -1.30 -20.05
C TYR A 299 18.52 -1.18 -20.92
N PRO A 300 18.63 -1.48 -22.23
CA PRO A 300 17.47 -1.52 -23.11
C PRO A 300 16.58 -2.73 -22.78
N PHE A 301 15.27 -2.59 -23.03
CA PHE A 301 14.30 -3.64 -22.83
C PHE A 301 13.25 -3.66 -23.93
N ASP A 302 12.66 -4.84 -24.18
CA ASP A 302 11.50 -4.98 -25.07
C ASP A 302 10.20 -4.70 -24.31
N ASP A 303 10.14 -5.15 -23.05
CA ASP A 303 9.07 -4.81 -22.11
C ASP A 303 9.60 -4.83 -20.65
N ALA A 304 8.88 -4.15 -19.74
CA ALA A 304 9.33 -4.01 -18.36
C ALA A 304 8.19 -3.93 -17.34
N ILE A 305 8.52 -4.25 -16.09
CA ILE A 305 7.76 -3.94 -14.88
C ILE A 305 8.70 -3.12 -14.00
N ILE A 306 8.39 -1.85 -13.79
CA ILE A 306 9.25 -0.93 -13.06
C ILE A 306 8.65 -0.65 -11.68
N TYR A 307 9.33 -1.12 -10.64
CA TYR A 307 8.93 -0.93 -9.25
C TYR A 307 9.74 0.22 -8.62
N PRO A 308 9.20 1.44 -8.58
CA PRO A 308 9.91 2.56 -7.95
C PRO A 308 10.06 2.35 -6.44
N PRO A 309 11.04 2.98 -5.78
CA PRO A 309 11.03 3.12 -4.34
C PRO A 309 9.69 3.63 -3.83
N ILE A 310 9.34 3.27 -2.61
CA ILE A 310 8.04 3.59 -2.04
C ILE A 310 8.12 4.69 -1.00
N ARG A 311 7.00 5.36 -0.80
CA ARG A 311 6.71 6.24 0.32
C ARG A 311 5.38 5.87 0.97
N ALA A 312 5.10 6.34 2.17
CA ALA A 312 3.76 6.28 2.73
C ALA A 312 2.78 7.03 1.83
N SER A 313 1.52 6.63 1.85
CA SER A 313 0.49 7.30 1.05
C SER A 313 0.51 8.81 1.29
N ARG A 314 0.33 9.60 0.23
CA ARG A 314 0.26 11.06 0.29
C ARG A 314 -0.81 11.57 1.25
N LEU A 315 -1.80 10.76 1.56
CA LEU A 315 -2.80 11.10 2.56
C LEU A 315 -2.18 11.36 3.95
N ILE A 316 -1.05 10.73 4.30
CA ILE A 316 -0.31 10.97 5.55
C ILE A 316 0.30 12.38 5.57
N GLU A 317 0.82 12.84 4.44
CA GLU A 317 1.34 14.20 4.27
C GLU A 317 0.19 15.23 4.32
N GLU A 318 -0.90 14.97 3.59
CA GLU A 318 -2.09 15.82 3.56
C GLU A 318 -2.77 15.94 4.94
N ALA A 319 -2.73 14.88 5.75
CA ALA A 319 -3.22 14.89 7.14
C ALA A 319 -2.28 15.60 8.12
N GLY A 320 -1.09 16.04 7.69
CA GLY A 320 -0.10 16.74 8.51
C GLY A 320 0.48 15.89 9.65
N ILE A 321 0.69 14.58 9.40
CA ILE A 321 1.13 13.62 10.42
C ILE A 321 2.42 12.88 10.06
N VAL A 322 3.16 13.39 9.09
CA VAL A 322 4.44 12.81 8.68
C VAL A 322 5.47 12.91 9.81
N ASN A 323 6.22 11.82 10.01
CA ASN A 323 7.43 11.87 10.82
C ASN A 323 8.55 12.55 10.02
N PRO A 324 9.06 13.72 10.45
CA PRO A 324 10.08 14.47 9.70
C PRO A 324 11.41 13.73 9.57
N LYS A 325 11.63 12.68 10.35
CA LYS A 325 12.82 11.82 10.28
C LYS A 325 12.63 10.61 9.39
N SER A 326 11.44 10.39 8.86
CA SER A 326 11.16 9.23 7.99
C SER A 326 11.58 9.51 6.55
N PRO A 327 12.50 8.73 5.97
CA PRO A 327 12.88 8.89 4.56
C PRO A 327 11.74 8.49 3.61
N GLN A 328 10.73 7.77 4.11
CA GLN A 328 9.56 7.33 3.34
C GLN A 328 8.30 8.13 3.68
N MET A 329 8.41 9.28 4.34
CA MET A 329 7.26 10.10 4.74
C MET A 329 6.22 9.33 5.59
N ALA A 330 6.66 8.33 6.34
CA ALA A 330 5.80 7.54 7.22
C ALA A 330 5.22 8.38 8.36
N ALA A 331 4.10 7.93 8.93
CA ALA A 331 3.40 8.67 9.97
C ALA A 331 4.21 8.75 11.27
N ASN A 332 4.06 9.87 11.99
CA ASN A 332 4.61 10.07 13.33
C ASN A 332 3.64 9.51 14.37
N THR A 333 3.84 8.24 14.73
CA THR A 333 2.96 7.50 15.64
C THR A 333 3.66 7.07 16.91
N ASP A 334 2.87 6.90 17.98
CA ASP A 334 3.32 6.18 19.17
C ASP A 334 3.76 4.75 18.77
N PRO A 335 4.98 4.32 19.17
CA PRO A 335 5.55 3.06 18.69
C PRO A 335 4.80 1.81 19.17
N PHE A 336 4.01 1.91 20.24
CA PHE A 336 3.31 0.79 20.84
C PHE A 336 1.80 0.83 20.61
N ARG A 337 1.21 2.03 20.58
CA ARG A 337 -0.25 2.23 20.52
C ARG A 337 -0.74 2.62 19.13
N TYR A 338 0.15 3.00 18.20
CA TYR A 338 -0.16 3.37 16.80
C TYR A 338 -0.98 4.65 16.60
N HIS A 339 -1.36 5.36 17.68
CA HIS A 339 -1.98 6.67 17.50
C HIS A 339 -0.94 7.72 17.07
N VAL A 340 -1.39 8.76 16.42
CA VAL A 340 -0.56 9.90 16.02
C VAL A 340 -0.03 10.60 17.28
N VAL A 341 1.24 10.95 17.29
CA VAL A 341 1.83 11.69 18.41
C VAL A 341 1.09 13.03 18.59
N GLY A 342 0.50 13.22 19.75
CA GLY A 342 -0.31 14.39 20.08
C GLY A 342 -1.78 14.32 19.63
N ASP A 343 -2.24 13.14 19.15
CA ASP A 343 -3.65 12.95 18.76
C ASP A 343 -4.08 11.48 18.94
N GLU A 344 -4.61 11.17 20.12
CA GLU A 344 -5.01 9.79 20.49
C GLU A 344 -6.32 9.33 19.85
N HIS A 345 -6.97 10.16 19.03
CA HIS A 345 -8.16 9.80 18.25
C HIS A 345 -7.84 9.34 16.84
N VAL A 346 -6.59 9.52 16.39
CA VAL A 346 -6.15 9.16 15.04
C VAL A 346 -5.05 8.12 15.10
N TYR A 347 -5.26 6.99 14.45
CA TYR A 347 -4.34 5.85 14.38
C TYR A 347 -3.84 5.66 12.95
N VAL A 348 -2.60 5.19 12.80
CA VAL A 348 -2.05 4.84 11.47
C VAL A 348 -1.50 3.42 11.51
N THR A 349 -1.90 2.61 10.53
CA THR A 349 -1.54 1.19 10.45
C THR A 349 -1.17 0.77 9.02
N GLY A 350 -0.73 -0.46 8.86
CA GLY A 350 -0.28 -0.95 7.56
C GLY A 350 0.99 -0.24 7.08
N ASP A 351 1.17 -0.13 5.80
CA ASP A 351 2.47 0.27 5.23
C ASP A 351 2.79 1.76 5.37
N SER A 352 1.82 2.60 5.79
CA SER A 352 2.03 4.03 6.10
C SER A 352 2.46 4.31 7.54
N ARG A 353 2.48 3.32 8.43
CA ARG A 353 2.86 3.47 9.84
C ARG A 353 4.34 3.83 10.03
N GLY A 354 4.67 4.39 11.19
CA GLY A 354 6.06 4.74 11.55
C GLY A 354 6.92 3.59 12.07
N GLN A 355 6.32 2.47 12.47
CA GLN A 355 7.05 1.32 13.02
C GLN A 355 7.81 0.57 11.94
N PRO A 356 9.04 0.06 12.22
CA PRO A 356 9.93 -0.56 11.23
C PRO A 356 9.63 -2.06 11.00
N PHE A 357 8.35 -2.44 11.05
CA PHE A 357 7.95 -3.83 10.74
C PHE A 357 7.84 -4.04 9.25
N SER A 358 8.03 -5.27 8.79
CA SER A 358 7.87 -5.62 7.38
C SER A 358 6.56 -5.10 6.80
N LYS A 359 6.64 -4.49 5.63
CA LYS A 359 5.47 -4.02 4.87
C LYS A 359 4.88 -5.19 4.08
N GLY A 360 3.87 -5.83 4.64
CA GLY A 360 3.25 -7.03 4.05
C GLY A 360 1.87 -7.33 4.61
N GLY A 361 1.07 -8.10 3.87
CA GLY A 361 -0.33 -8.39 4.21
C GLY A 361 -0.49 -9.03 5.57
N HIS A 362 0.30 -10.05 5.92
CA HIS A 362 0.18 -10.72 7.23
C HIS A 362 0.56 -9.78 8.38
N THR A 363 1.62 -8.99 8.23
CA THR A 363 2.00 -8.00 9.25
C THR A 363 0.86 -7.01 9.46
N ALA A 364 0.31 -6.46 8.37
CA ALA A 364 -0.81 -5.52 8.41
C ALA A 364 -2.08 -6.11 9.05
N HIS A 365 -2.39 -7.38 8.77
CA HIS A 365 -3.48 -8.12 9.40
C HIS A 365 -3.20 -8.36 10.90
N SER A 366 -2.01 -8.83 11.26
CA SER A 366 -1.65 -9.13 12.63
C SER A 366 -1.66 -7.87 13.53
N GLU A 367 -1.08 -6.76 13.04
CA GLU A 367 -1.13 -5.49 13.77
C GLU A 367 -2.54 -4.92 13.83
N GLY A 368 -3.35 -5.12 12.77
CA GLY A 368 -4.74 -4.65 12.74
C GLY A 368 -5.60 -5.22 13.87
N LYS A 369 -5.40 -6.49 14.22
CA LYS A 369 -6.06 -7.11 15.39
C LYS A 369 -5.69 -6.42 16.70
N TYR A 370 -4.40 -6.15 16.87
CA TYR A 370 -3.89 -5.48 18.06
C TYR A 370 -4.39 -4.03 18.14
N VAL A 371 -4.32 -3.27 17.06
CA VAL A 371 -4.77 -1.86 17.05
C VAL A 371 -6.27 -1.73 17.29
N ALA A 372 -7.08 -2.64 16.75
CA ALA A 372 -8.51 -2.66 17.04
C ALA A 372 -8.81 -2.88 18.53
N GLU A 373 -8.03 -3.73 19.20
CA GLU A 373 -8.12 -3.93 20.65
C GLU A 373 -7.68 -2.69 21.43
N VAL A 374 -6.59 -2.02 21.00
CA VAL A 374 -6.12 -0.76 21.59
C VAL A 374 -7.20 0.32 21.52
N ILE A 375 -7.82 0.51 20.36
CA ILE A 375 -8.90 1.51 20.19
C ILE A 375 -10.10 1.18 21.07
N ALA A 376 -10.51 -0.09 21.10
CA ALA A 376 -11.64 -0.53 21.92
C ALA A 376 -11.37 -0.37 23.44
N ALA A 377 -10.15 -0.65 23.87
CA ALA A 377 -9.74 -0.46 25.25
C ALA A 377 -9.65 1.04 25.62
N HIS A 378 -9.05 1.85 24.75
CA HIS A 378 -8.96 3.30 24.93
C HIS A 378 -10.34 3.94 25.14
N ALA A 379 -11.33 3.56 24.32
CA ALA A 379 -12.71 4.04 24.46
C ALA A 379 -13.36 3.67 25.82
N LEU A 380 -12.81 2.70 26.53
CA LEU A 380 -13.25 2.26 27.86
C LEU A 380 -12.32 2.76 28.99
N GLY A 381 -11.36 3.64 28.69
CA GLY A 381 -10.34 4.11 29.64
C GLY A 381 -9.39 3.01 30.11
N LYS A 382 -9.15 1.98 29.29
CA LYS A 382 -8.29 0.84 29.59
C LYS A 382 -7.04 0.85 28.73
N GLU A 383 -5.99 0.18 29.18
CA GLU A 383 -4.76 -0.03 28.44
C GLU A 383 -4.60 -1.50 28.03
N VAL A 384 -3.88 -1.71 26.93
CA VAL A 384 -3.52 -3.03 26.41
C VAL A 384 -2.00 -3.13 26.38
N ALA A 385 -1.46 -4.23 26.92
CA ALA A 385 -0.05 -4.51 26.81
C ALA A 385 0.35 -4.74 25.35
N TRP A 386 1.47 -4.16 24.92
CA TRP A 386 1.96 -4.33 23.57
C TRP A 386 2.25 -5.79 23.25
N ARG A 387 1.83 -6.19 22.06
CA ARG A 387 2.12 -7.50 21.48
C ARG A 387 2.75 -7.32 20.10
N SER A 388 3.79 -8.10 19.84
CA SER A 388 4.44 -8.11 18.54
C SER A 388 3.46 -8.48 17.43
N PRO A 389 3.40 -7.75 16.32
CA PRO A 389 2.81 -8.30 15.13
C PRO A 389 3.62 -9.50 14.65
N GLN A 390 2.98 -10.38 13.89
CA GLN A 390 3.62 -11.49 13.22
C GLN A 390 3.74 -11.16 11.73
N THR A 391 4.92 -11.41 11.18
CA THR A 391 5.13 -11.45 9.73
C THR A 391 5.22 -12.90 9.29
N MET A 392 4.42 -13.27 8.29
CA MET A 392 4.53 -14.54 7.57
C MET A 392 4.53 -14.23 6.07
N CYS A 393 5.48 -14.81 5.34
CA CYS A 393 5.61 -14.60 3.92
C CYS A 393 6.06 -15.89 3.23
N PHE A 394 5.29 -16.29 2.23
CA PHE A 394 5.67 -17.33 1.28
C PHE A 394 6.25 -16.68 0.02
N SER A 395 7.16 -17.37 -0.65
CA SER A 395 7.74 -16.91 -1.91
C SER A 395 7.83 -18.09 -2.86
N SER A 396 6.99 -18.06 -3.87
CA SER A 396 6.93 -19.10 -4.90
C SER A 396 8.14 -18.99 -5.83
N VAL A 397 8.75 -20.12 -6.19
CA VAL A 397 9.90 -20.16 -7.09
C VAL A 397 9.69 -21.08 -8.29
N GLU A 398 8.75 -22.03 -8.24
CA GLU A 398 8.42 -22.95 -9.34
C GLU A 398 6.90 -23.09 -9.47
N ILE A 399 6.42 -23.35 -10.69
CA ILE A 399 4.98 -23.39 -11.01
C ILE A 399 4.48 -24.79 -11.42
N ASP A 400 5.34 -25.74 -11.62
CA ASP A 400 4.94 -27.05 -12.15
C ASP A 400 5.68 -28.21 -11.51
N PRO A 401 5.29 -28.63 -10.28
CA PRO A 401 4.23 -28.10 -9.41
C PRO A 401 4.62 -26.79 -8.70
N LEU A 402 3.63 -26.07 -8.13
CA LEU A 402 3.89 -24.89 -7.31
C LEU A 402 4.73 -25.23 -6.08
N GLN A 403 5.89 -24.57 -5.95
CA GLN A 403 6.82 -24.74 -4.84
C GLN A 403 7.20 -23.38 -4.27
N ALA A 404 7.35 -23.31 -2.95
CA ALA A 404 7.62 -22.05 -2.28
C ALA A 404 8.54 -22.18 -1.06
N MET A 405 9.28 -21.11 -0.81
CA MET A 405 10.00 -20.84 0.43
C MET A 405 9.10 -20.10 1.43
N SER A 406 9.48 -20.07 2.72
CA SER A 406 8.72 -19.36 3.73
C SER A 406 9.58 -18.65 4.76
N ILE A 407 9.00 -17.65 5.43
CA ILE A 407 9.56 -17.01 6.61
C ILE A 407 8.44 -16.65 7.58
N ILE A 408 8.68 -16.87 8.87
CA ILE A 408 7.88 -16.37 9.97
C ILE A 408 8.79 -15.60 10.91
N THR A 409 8.39 -14.39 11.30
CA THR A 409 9.14 -13.60 12.27
C THR A 409 8.22 -12.78 13.16
N TYR A 410 8.72 -12.46 14.34
CA TYR A 410 8.15 -11.55 15.31
C TYR A 410 9.13 -10.42 15.60
N TYR A 411 8.74 -9.47 16.42
CA TYR A 411 9.54 -8.30 16.77
C TYR A 411 9.62 -8.15 18.28
N LYS A 412 10.70 -7.57 18.75
CA LYS A 412 10.88 -7.16 20.15
C LYS A 412 11.39 -5.73 20.19
N PHE A 413 10.96 -5.01 21.22
CA PHE A 413 11.49 -3.68 21.46
C PHE A 413 12.79 -3.75 22.25
N ASN A 414 13.84 -3.17 21.70
CA ASN A 414 15.14 -3.07 22.32
C ASN A 414 15.22 -1.75 23.09
N LYS A 415 15.17 -1.83 24.43
CA LYS A 415 15.21 -0.65 25.31
C LYS A 415 16.54 0.10 25.27
N GLN A 416 17.64 -0.55 24.88
CA GLN A 416 18.96 0.07 24.84
C GLN A 416 19.12 0.96 23.61
N THR A 417 18.63 0.50 22.46
CA THR A 417 18.71 1.21 21.18
C THR A 417 17.45 2.02 20.85
N ASN A 418 16.37 1.81 21.62
CA ASN A 418 15.05 2.42 21.41
C ASN A 418 14.45 2.13 20.03
N VAL A 419 14.71 0.92 19.50
CA VAL A 419 14.19 0.44 18.22
C VAL A 419 13.59 -0.96 18.34
N PHE A 420 12.82 -1.37 17.35
CA PHE A 420 12.34 -2.74 17.23
C PHE A 420 13.32 -3.58 16.42
N ASP A 421 13.69 -4.73 16.97
CA ASP A 421 14.52 -5.73 16.33
C ASP A 421 13.68 -6.96 15.95
N PHE A 422 14.18 -7.78 15.02
CA PHE A 422 13.62 -9.10 14.78
C PHE A 422 13.74 -10.00 16.01
N ASP A 423 12.73 -10.82 16.23
CA ASP A 423 12.67 -11.82 17.28
C ASP A 423 12.05 -13.12 16.75
N ARG A 424 12.60 -14.28 17.17
CA ARG A 424 12.07 -15.61 16.78
C ARG A 424 11.78 -15.72 15.28
N THR A 425 12.82 -15.53 14.46
CA THR A 425 12.72 -15.73 13.01
C THR A 425 12.94 -17.19 12.66
N HIS A 426 12.01 -17.78 11.91
CA HIS A 426 12.15 -19.08 11.29
C HIS A 426 12.02 -18.91 9.78
N MET A 427 13.06 -19.27 9.02
CA MET A 427 13.14 -19.12 7.58
C MET A 427 13.48 -20.46 6.95
N ILE A 428 12.72 -20.84 5.92
CA ILE A 428 12.92 -22.04 5.12
C ILE A 428 13.21 -21.54 3.70
N GLU A 429 14.44 -21.76 3.26
CA GLU A 429 14.94 -21.38 1.93
C GLU A 429 14.96 -22.56 0.94
N ASP A 430 14.75 -23.76 1.42
CA ASP A 430 14.45 -24.90 0.57
C ASP A 430 12.97 -24.82 0.15
N TRP A 431 12.75 -24.87 -1.16
CA TRP A 431 11.41 -24.86 -1.71
C TRP A 431 10.92 -26.29 -1.99
N ASP A 432 9.65 -26.51 -1.73
CA ASP A 432 9.00 -27.78 -2.02
C ASP A 432 7.49 -27.60 -2.31
N ILE A 433 6.85 -28.69 -2.66
CA ILE A 433 5.40 -28.74 -2.92
C ILE A 433 4.61 -28.42 -1.65
N GLN A 434 5.09 -28.81 -0.47
CA GLN A 434 4.43 -28.54 0.80
C GLN A 434 4.41 -27.04 1.09
N GLY A 435 5.51 -26.33 0.82
CA GLY A 435 5.59 -24.87 0.88
C GLY A 435 4.60 -24.18 -0.07
N GLY A 436 4.48 -24.70 -1.29
CA GLY A 436 3.48 -24.24 -2.25
C GLY A 436 2.05 -24.42 -1.75
N GLN A 437 1.70 -25.60 -1.25
CA GLN A 437 0.38 -25.88 -0.67
C GLN A 437 0.10 -25.04 0.59
N ALA A 438 1.12 -24.88 1.46
CA ALA A 438 1.01 -24.08 2.66
C ALA A 438 0.74 -22.60 2.35
N SER A 439 1.30 -22.07 1.25
CA SER A 439 1.05 -20.69 0.81
C SER A 439 -0.42 -20.44 0.45
N LEU A 440 -1.06 -21.40 -0.25
CA LEU A 440 -2.47 -21.33 -0.61
C LEU A 440 -3.37 -21.47 0.62
N ALA A 441 -3.12 -22.46 1.47
CA ALA A 441 -3.87 -22.68 2.70
C ALA A 441 -3.78 -21.49 3.67
N TRP A 442 -2.60 -20.85 3.75
CA TRP A 442 -2.41 -19.62 4.50
C TRP A 442 -3.33 -18.51 3.99
N ALA A 443 -3.36 -18.27 2.67
CA ALA A 443 -4.17 -17.23 2.07
C ALA A 443 -5.67 -17.49 2.30
N GLU A 444 -6.15 -18.74 2.11
CA GLU A 444 -7.52 -19.11 2.42
C GLU A 444 -7.89 -18.83 3.88
N GLY A 445 -7.01 -19.15 4.82
CA GLY A 445 -7.20 -18.85 6.24
C GLY A 445 -7.32 -17.35 6.51
N MET A 446 -6.49 -16.53 5.87
CA MET A 446 -6.52 -15.08 5.98
C MET A 446 -7.80 -14.49 5.37
N PHE A 447 -8.18 -14.93 4.17
CA PHE A 447 -9.41 -14.47 3.53
C PHE A 447 -10.66 -14.90 4.32
N ARG A 448 -10.65 -16.12 4.85
CA ARG A 448 -11.72 -16.59 5.74
C ARG A 448 -11.84 -15.69 6.98
N ASP A 449 -10.73 -15.31 7.61
CA ASP A 449 -10.77 -14.41 8.76
C ASP A 449 -11.28 -13.01 8.36
N MET A 450 -10.88 -12.45 7.24
CA MET A 450 -11.26 -11.08 6.87
C MET A 450 -12.68 -10.95 6.31
N PHE A 451 -13.17 -11.93 5.56
CA PHE A 451 -14.39 -11.80 4.75
C PHE A 451 -15.55 -12.68 5.18
N TYR A 452 -15.31 -13.84 5.81
CA TYR A 452 -16.34 -14.80 6.08
C TYR A 452 -16.65 -14.92 7.58
N ARG A 453 -17.84 -15.48 7.90
CA ARG A 453 -18.30 -15.69 9.29
C ARG A 453 -17.57 -16.84 9.96
#